data_bf479b38c950ddc368c1ac7e8383e9d8
#
_entry.id   bf479b38c950ddc368c1ac7e8383e9d8
#
_cell.length_a   1.000
_cell.length_b   1.000
_cell.length_c   1.000
_cell.angle_alpha   90.00
_cell.angle_beta   90.00
_cell.angle_gamma   90.00
#
_symmetry.space_group_name_H-M   'P 1'
#
loop_
_entity.id
_entity.type
_entity.pdbx_description
1 polymer ?
#
loop_
_entity_poly.entity_id
_entity_poly.type
_entity_poly.pdbx_seq_one_letter_code
_entity_poly.pdbx_strand_id
1 'polypeptide(L)'
;MISQRRAVGGFVLLIIGYLLSSRISLEISFFNISCLFLILFSYSALIVLFGYQSTKDLLKPLKRPFVRKILSAVGLSFLIVFGISIVLMMFFGEVAVTQNGNIPFLKSITVKWQLVSLLIIFLNIIGEELWVAGIVLPIATWLTEYKFNWLLANLIGCLIFALIHLEIYKFNIAICLIVGFSRYGFSMAWKSNDTLRGGIYAHLLY
;
A
#
# COMPACT_ATOMS: atom_id res chain seq x y z
N MET A 1 14.39 -19.77 2.63
CA MET A 1 14.84 -18.82 1.57
C MET A 1 13.92 -18.97 0.36
N ILE A 2 13.49 -17.86 -0.26
CA ILE A 2 12.61 -17.89 -1.45
C ILE A 2 13.49 -18.32 -2.65
N SER A 3 13.08 -19.34 -3.39
CA SER A 3 13.83 -19.75 -4.59
C SER A 3 13.68 -18.70 -5.71
N GLN A 4 14.67 -18.58 -6.58
CA GLN A 4 14.67 -17.63 -7.69
C GLN A 4 13.44 -17.79 -8.60
N ARG A 5 13.01 -19.03 -8.89
CA ARG A 5 11.82 -19.29 -9.71
C ARG A 5 10.54 -18.76 -9.05
N ARG A 6 10.39 -18.94 -7.73
CA ARG A 6 9.25 -18.41 -6.97
C ARG A 6 9.26 -16.88 -6.94
N ALA A 7 10.45 -16.28 -6.78
CA ALA A 7 10.60 -14.83 -6.81
C ALA A 7 10.15 -14.24 -8.16
N VAL A 8 10.67 -14.78 -9.27
CA VAL A 8 10.29 -14.35 -10.62
C VAL A 8 8.78 -14.49 -10.84
N GLY A 9 8.21 -15.67 -10.53
CA GLY A 9 6.77 -15.91 -10.69
C GLY A 9 5.92 -14.95 -9.83
N GLY A 10 6.31 -14.72 -8.59
CA GLY A 10 5.61 -13.78 -7.70
C GLY A 10 5.65 -12.34 -8.22
N PHE A 11 6.83 -11.84 -8.64
CA PHE A 11 6.95 -10.48 -9.18
C PHE A 11 6.21 -10.30 -10.51
N VAL A 12 6.22 -11.30 -11.39
CA VAL A 12 5.41 -11.27 -12.62
C VAL A 12 3.93 -11.11 -12.31
N LEU A 13 3.40 -11.86 -11.34
CA LEU A 13 2.01 -11.73 -10.91
C LEU A 13 1.71 -10.33 -10.33
N LEU A 14 2.61 -9.74 -9.54
CA LEU A 14 2.44 -8.38 -9.02
C LEU A 14 2.38 -7.34 -10.15
N ILE A 15 3.25 -7.46 -11.14
CA ILE A 15 3.26 -6.56 -12.31
C ILE A 15 1.98 -6.72 -13.12
N ILE A 16 1.54 -7.96 -13.40
CA ILE A 16 0.29 -8.21 -14.12
C ILE A 16 -0.90 -7.63 -13.35
N GLY A 17 -0.99 -7.89 -12.04
CA GLY A 17 -2.07 -7.37 -11.20
C GLY A 17 -2.15 -5.85 -11.21
N TYR A 18 -1.00 -5.18 -11.10
CA TYR A 18 -0.92 -3.73 -11.20
C TYR A 18 -1.35 -3.21 -12.58
N LEU A 19 -0.82 -3.79 -13.66
CA LEU A 19 -1.17 -3.38 -15.01
C LEU A 19 -2.65 -3.59 -15.33
N LEU A 20 -3.22 -4.72 -14.94
CA LEU A 20 -4.66 -4.97 -15.13
C LEU A 20 -5.50 -4.00 -14.30
N SER A 21 -5.14 -3.74 -13.06
CA SER A 21 -5.86 -2.79 -12.21
C SER A 21 -5.78 -1.34 -12.71
N SER A 22 -4.63 -0.94 -13.29
CA SER A 22 -4.41 0.45 -13.74
C SER A 22 -4.85 0.72 -15.18
N ARG A 23 -4.88 -0.30 -16.05
CA ARG A 23 -5.14 -0.14 -17.49
C ARG A 23 -6.49 -0.67 -17.94
N ILE A 24 -7.10 -1.59 -17.18
CA ILE A 24 -8.43 -2.14 -17.50
C ILE A 24 -9.45 -1.47 -16.58
N SER A 25 -10.39 -0.74 -17.19
CA SER A 25 -11.55 -0.21 -16.47
C SER A 25 -12.65 -1.27 -16.46
N LEU A 26 -12.92 -1.81 -15.28
CA LEU A 26 -14.09 -2.66 -15.04
C LEU A 26 -15.15 -1.82 -14.35
N GLU A 27 -16.09 -1.29 -15.13
CA GLU A 27 -17.14 -0.42 -14.61
C GLU A 27 -18.42 -1.21 -14.34
N ILE A 28 -18.90 -1.13 -13.10
CA ILE A 28 -20.26 -1.54 -12.72
C ILE A 28 -21.02 -0.27 -12.37
N SER A 29 -21.94 0.12 -13.22
CA SER A 29 -22.63 1.41 -13.16
C SER A 29 -21.62 2.55 -13.29
N PHE A 30 -21.32 3.26 -12.21
CA PHE A 30 -20.37 4.37 -12.16
C PHE A 30 -19.06 4.03 -11.43
N PHE A 31 -18.85 2.77 -11.07
CA PHE A 31 -17.75 2.35 -10.22
C PHE A 31 -16.79 1.43 -10.95
N ASN A 32 -15.51 1.77 -10.85
CA ASN A 32 -14.43 0.93 -11.33
C ASN A 32 -14.03 -0.08 -10.24
N ILE A 33 -14.21 -1.37 -10.52
CA ILE A 33 -13.87 -2.48 -9.62
C ILE A 33 -12.56 -3.17 -9.99
N SER A 34 -11.73 -2.55 -10.83
CA SER A 34 -10.45 -3.13 -11.28
C SER A 34 -9.48 -3.42 -10.12
N CYS A 35 -9.70 -2.82 -8.94
CA CYS A 35 -8.97 -3.16 -7.71
C CYS A 35 -9.04 -4.65 -7.34
N LEU A 36 -10.06 -5.38 -7.82
CA LEU A 36 -10.15 -6.83 -7.63
C LEU A 36 -9.02 -7.59 -8.32
N PHE A 37 -8.54 -7.11 -9.47
CA PHE A 37 -7.33 -7.66 -10.09
C PHE A 37 -6.11 -7.49 -9.18
N LEU A 38 -5.96 -6.30 -8.59
CA LEU A 38 -4.85 -6.05 -7.68
C LEU A 38 -4.88 -7.01 -6.49
N ILE A 39 -6.05 -7.23 -5.87
CA ILE A 39 -6.22 -8.18 -4.76
C ILE A 39 -5.88 -9.59 -5.21
N LEU A 40 -6.51 -10.07 -6.31
CA LEU A 40 -6.38 -11.45 -6.78
C LEU A 40 -4.91 -11.78 -7.11
N PHE A 41 -4.28 -10.96 -7.92
CA PHE A 41 -2.91 -11.20 -8.37
C PHE A 41 -1.88 -11.00 -7.24
N SER A 42 -2.08 -10.03 -6.35
CA SER A 42 -1.18 -9.83 -5.20
C SER A 42 -1.31 -10.97 -4.19
N TYR A 43 -2.51 -11.44 -3.91
CA TYR A 43 -2.70 -12.61 -3.06
C TYR A 43 -2.08 -13.87 -3.67
N SER A 44 -2.27 -14.09 -4.98
CA SER A 44 -1.65 -15.20 -5.71
C SER A 44 -0.12 -15.09 -5.71
N ALA A 45 0.43 -13.89 -5.86
CA ALA A 45 1.86 -13.64 -5.77
C ALA A 45 2.42 -14.03 -4.40
N LEU A 46 1.74 -13.66 -3.31
CA LEU A 46 2.14 -14.06 -1.96
C LEU A 46 2.12 -15.58 -1.78
N ILE A 47 1.13 -16.27 -2.35
CA ILE A 47 1.09 -17.76 -2.34
C ILE A 47 2.28 -18.35 -3.10
N VAL A 48 2.62 -17.81 -4.26
CA VAL A 48 3.77 -18.27 -5.04
C VAL A 48 5.08 -18.02 -4.29
N LEU A 49 5.21 -16.85 -3.66
CA LEU A 49 6.41 -16.45 -2.91
C LEU A 49 6.61 -17.29 -1.64
N PHE A 50 5.59 -17.40 -0.81
CA PHE A 50 5.68 -17.91 0.57
C PHE A 50 4.96 -19.24 0.79
N GLY A 51 4.08 -19.65 -0.13
CA GLY A 51 3.16 -20.77 0.03
C GLY A 51 1.84 -20.39 0.70
N TYR A 52 0.82 -21.21 0.49
CA TYR A 52 -0.55 -20.93 0.93
C TYR A 52 -0.67 -20.73 2.46
N GLN A 53 -0.07 -21.63 3.25
CA GLN A 53 -0.18 -21.55 4.71
C GLN A 53 0.49 -20.29 5.26
N SER A 54 1.70 -19.97 4.81
CA SER A 54 2.40 -18.75 5.23
C SER A 54 1.62 -17.48 4.84
N THR A 55 1.02 -17.47 3.64
CA THR A 55 0.19 -16.35 3.19
C THR A 55 -1.06 -16.19 4.05
N LYS A 56 -1.71 -17.29 4.45
CA LYS A 56 -2.82 -17.27 5.40
C LYS A 56 -2.38 -16.72 6.77
N ASP A 57 -1.19 -17.12 7.23
CA ASP A 57 -0.64 -16.65 8.51
C ASP A 57 -0.30 -15.16 8.48
N LEU A 58 0.09 -14.60 7.31
CA LEU A 58 0.25 -13.16 7.13
C LEU A 58 -1.06 -12.38 7.33
N LEU A 59 -2.21 -13.01 7.13
CA LEU A 59 -3.54 -12.42 7.28
C LEU A 59 -4.27 -12.84 8.56
N LYS A 60 -3.55 -13.42 9.53
CA LYS A 60 -4.14 -13.82 10.81
C LYS A 60 -4.78 -12.65 11.57
N PRO A 61 -5.78 -12.90 12.43
CA PRO A 61 -6.41 -11.87 13.25
C PRO A 61 -5.41 -11.10 14.10
N LEU A 62 -5.71 -9.83 14.35
CA LEU A 62 -4.93 -8.97 15.24
C LEU A 62 -4.98 -9.49 16.70
N LYS A 63 -3.84 -9.48 17.38
CA LYS A 63 -3.72 -9.79 18.79
C LYS A 63 -3.63 -8.52 19.63
N ARG A 64 -4.32 -8.47 20.77
CA ARG A 64 -4.23 -7.31 21.68
C ARG A 64 -2.81 -7.14 22.24
N PRO A 65 -2.34 -5.92 22.48
CA PRO A 65 -2.97 -4.62 22.25
C PRO A 65 -2.67 -4.07 20.85
N PHE A 66 -3.54 -4.27 19.85
CA PHE A 66 -3.31 -3.82 18.47
C PHE A 66 -3.60 -2.33 18.26
N VAL A 67 -4.59 -1.75 18.96
CA VAL A 67 -5.03 -0.36 18.75
C VAL A 67 -3.88 0.62 18.91
N ARG A 68 -3.14 0.54 20.02
CA ARG A 68 -1.99 1.41 20.28
C ARG A 68 -0.93 1.29 19.18
N LYS A 69 -0.66 0.08 18.71
CA LYS A 69 0.32 -0.17 17.66
C LYS A 69 -0.10 0.45 16.32
N ILE A 70 -1.38 0.33 15.98
CA ILE A 70 -1.95 0.93 14.76
C ILE A 70 -1.91 2.45 14.85
N LEU A 71 -2.39 3.03 15.96
CA LEU A 71 -2.38 4.48 16.15
C LEU A 71 -0.95 5.05 16.15
N SER A 72 0.01 4.35 16.75
CA SER A 72 1.42 4.75 16.68
C SER A 72 1.98 4.71 15.26
N ALA A 73 1.58 3.73 14.46
CA ALA A 73 1.97 3.61 13.07
C ALA A 73 1.36 4.72 12.19
N VAL A 74 0.09 5.04 12.40
CA VAL A 74 -0.59 6.19 11.76
C VAL A 74 0.09 7.50 12.15
N GLY A 75 0.35 7.71 13.43
CA GLY A 75 1.09 8.88 13.92
C GLY A 75 2.49 9.00 13.29
N LEU A 76 3.20 7.87 13.13
CA LEU A 76 4.49 7.84 12.44
C LEU A 76 4.35 8.26 10.97
N SER A 77 3.31 7.80 10.25
CA SER A 77 3.05 8.22 8.87
C SER A 77 2.84 9.73 8.78
N PHE A 78 2.04 10.33 9.67
CA PHE A 78 1.86 11.78 9.71
C PHE A 78 3.16 12.53 10.00
N LEU A 79 3.98 12.06 10.94
CA LEU A 79 5.27 12.67 11.24
C LEU A 79 6.22 12.63 10.04
N ILE A 80 6.29 11.51 9.33
CA ILE A 80 7.11 11.36 8.13
C ILE A 80 6.63 12.31 7.03
N VAL A 81 5.32 12.34 6.76
CA VAL A 81 4.73 13.22 5.76
C VAL A 81 4.99 14.69 6.10
N PHE A 82 4.82 15.08 7.35
CA PHE A 82 5.09 16.43 7.81
C PHE A 82 6.57 16.79 7.60
N GLY A 83 7.49 15.90 8.01
CA GLY A 83 8.93 16.12 7.84
C GLY A 83 9.33 16.25 6.36
N ILE A 84 8.83 15.34 5.50
CA ILE A 84 9.11 15.40 4.06
C ILE A 84 8.51 16.67 3.45
N SER A 85 7.30 17.06 3.84
CA SER A 85 6.67 18.29 3.32
C SER A 85 7.45 19.53 3.66
N ILE A 86 8.02 19.63 4.89
CA ILE A 86 8.92 20.73 5.26
C ILE A 86 10.16 20.75 4.38
N VAL A 87 10.81 19.59 4.20
CA VAL A 87 12.03 19.49 3.36
C VAL A 87 11.71 19.90 1.92
N LEU A 88 10.64 19.38 1.35
CA LEU A 88 10.23 19.73 -0.02
C LEU A 88 9.89 21.22 -0.16
N MET A 89 9.24 21.81 0.84
CA MET A 89 8.92 23.24 0.84
C MET A 89 10.18 24.10 0.92
N MET A 90 11.21 23.69 1.66
CA MET A 90 12.49 24.39 1.73
C MET A 90 13.26 24.36 0.41
N PHE A 91 13.17 23.27 -0.36
CA PHE A 91 13.93 23.11 -1.61
C PHE A 91 13.17 23.54 -2.86
N PHE A 92 11.85 23.39 -2.88
CA PHE A 92 11.01 23.58 -4.08
C PHE A 92 9.95 24.67 -3.93
N GLY A 93 9.86 25.33 -2.77
CA GLY A 93 8.82 26.29 -2.48
C GLY A 93 7.48 25.63 -2.17
N GLU A 94 6.37 26.30 -2.47
CA GLU A 94 5.04 25.77 -2.18
C GLU A 94 4.77 24.44 -2.91
N VAL A 95 4.55 23.38 -2.16
CA VAL A 95 4.04 22.13 -2.70
C VAL A 95 2.53 22.29 -2.90
N ALA A 96 2.09 22.41 -4.16
CA ALA A 96 0.67 22.48 -4.46
C ALA A 96 -0.02 21.19 -3.97
N VAL A 97 -0.76 21.31 -2.87
CA VAL A 97 -1.56 20.20 -2.35
C VAL A 97 -2.77 20.03 -3.25
N THR A 98 -2.73 19.04 -4.13
CA THR A 98 -3.89 18.66 -4.92
C THR A 98 -4.88 17.96 -4.00
N GLN A 99 -6.12 18.46 -3.94
CA GLN A 99 -7.20 17.75 -3.22
C GLN A 99 -7.41 16.37 -3.84
N ASN A 100 -7.60 15.36 -2.99
CA ASN A 100 -7.99 14.06 -3.46
C ASN A 100 -9.32 14.16 -4.24
N GLY A 101 -9.29 13.85 -5.53
CA GLY A 101 -10.44 13.96 -6.43
C GLY A 101 -11.67 13.14 -6.01
N ASN A 102 -11.47 12.16 -5.13
CA ASN A 102 -12.56 11.36 -4.59
C ASN A 102 -13.48 12.13 -3.63
N ILE A 103 -12.99 13.18 -2.94
CA ILE A 103 -13.78 13.92 -1.95
C ILE A 103 -14.94 14.70 -2.59
N PRO A 104 -14.74 15.49 -3.66
CA PRO A 104 -15.84 16.14 -4.37
C PRO A 104 -16.85 15.14 -4.95
N PHE A 105 -16.37 14.04 -5.52
CA PHE A 105 -17.20 12.98 -6.06
C PHE A 105 -18.09 12.34 -4.98
N LEU A 106 -17.53 11.97 -3.83
CA LEU A 106 -18.30 11.42 -2.69
C LEU A 106 -19.40 12.36 -2.21
N LYS A 107 -19.15 13.67 -2.21
CA LYS A 107 -20.15 14.68 -1.81
C LYS A 107 -21.29 14.84 -2.83
N SER A 108 -21.07 14.50 -4.09
CA SER A 108 -22.05 14.67 -5.18
C SER A 108 -23.02 13.50 -5.33
N ILE A 109 -22.77 12.36 -4.71
CA ILE A 109 -23.54 11.12 -4.87
C ILE A 109 -24.44 10.86 -3.65
N THR A 110 -25.50 10.05 -3.86
CA THR A 110 -26.42 9.67 -2.77
C THR A 110 -25.74 8.77 -1.73
N VAL A 111 -26.27 8.72 -0.51
CA VAL A 111 -25.72 7.91 0.61
C VAL A 111 -25.50 6.45 0.24
N LYS A 112 -26.43 5.85 -0.54
CA LYS A 112 -26.26 4.48 -1.03
C LYS A 112 -24.97 4.32 -1.84
N TRP A 113 -24.70 5.23 -2.75
CA TRP A 113 -23.52 5.20 -3.59
C TRP A 113 -22.23 5.59 -2.84
N GLN A 114 -22.35 6.43 -1.80
CA GLN A 114 -21.24 6.71 -0.89
C GLN A 114 -20.75 5.43 -0.20
N LEU A 115 -21.67 4.58 0.29
CA LEU A 115 -21.31 3.30 0.90
C LEU A 115 -20.62 2.35 -0.08
N VAL A 116 -21.10 2.28 -1.32
CA VAL A 116 -20.44 1.49 -2.37
C VAL A 116 -19.03 2.02 -2.66
N SER A 117 -18.86 3.34 -2.76
CA SER A 117 -17.55 3.97 -2.95
C SER A 117 -16.59 3.66 -1.81
N LEU A 118 -17.05 3.73 -0.56
CA LEU A 118 -16.25 3.37 0.61
C LEU A 118 -15.82 1.90 0.58
N LEU A 119 -16.69 1.00 0.16
CA LEU A 119 -16.34 -0.40 -0.02
C LEU A 119 -15.25 -0.58 -1.09
N ILE A 120 -15.35 0.12 -2.22
CA ILE A 120 -14.34 0.06 -3.28
C ILE A 120 -13.00 0.63 -2.79
N ILE A 121 -13.00 1.74 -2.08
CA ILE A 121 -11.81 2.32 -1.46
C ILE A 121 -11.17 1.30 -0.50
N PHE A 122 -11.98 0.65 0.34
CA PHE A 122 -11.51 -0.39 1.24
C PHE A 122 -10.87 -1.58 0.50
N LEU A 123 -11.50 -2.06 -0.58
CA LEU A 123 -10.95 -3.13 -1.41
C LEU A 123 -9.63 -2.70 -2.09
N ASN A 124 -9.56 -1.45 -2.57
CA ASN A 124 -8.33 -0.91 -3.14
C ASN A 124 -7.18 -0.90 -2.13
N ILE A 125 -7.44 -0.43 -0.91
CA ILE A 125 -6.47 -0.44 0.21
C ILE A 125 -5.97 -1.86 0.50
N ILE A 126 -6.87 -2.86 0.53
CA ILE A 126 -6.46 -4.27 0.70
C ILE A 126 -5.53 -4.69 -0.43
N GLY A 127 -5.87 -4.38 -1.68
CA GLY A 127 -5.05 -4.71 -2.85
C GLY A 127 -3.66 -4.08 -2.78
N GLU A 128 -3.58 -2.81 -2.43
CA GLU A 128 -2.32 -2.07 -2.27
C GLU A 128 -1.46 -2.65 -1.14
N GLU A 129 -2.07 -3.00 0.01
CA GLU A 129 -1.33 -3.60 1.12
C GLU A 129 -0.76 -4.98 0.77
N LEU A 130 -1.54 -5.83 0.09
CA LEU A 130 -1.07 -7.13 -0.40
C LEU A 130 0.03 -6.96 -1.46
N TRP A 131 -0.12 -6.01 -2.37
CA TRP A 131 0.82 -5.75 -3.44
C TRP A 131 2.18 -5.32 -2.90
N VAL A 132 2.20 -4.34 -1.98
CA VAL A 132 3.45 -3.89 -1.37
C VAL A 132 4.04 -4.95 -0.45
N ALA A 133 3.23 -5.76 0.23
CA ALA A 133 3.74 -6.89 1.00
C ALA A 133 4.49 -7.89 0.10
N GLY A 134 4.01 -8.13 -1.12
CA GLY A 134 4.68 -8.95 -2.12
C GLY A 134 6.03 -8.40 -2.59
N ILE A 135 6.33 -7.12 -2.32
CA ILE A 135 7.62 -6.48 -2.60
C ILE A 135 8.49 -6.45 -1.34
N VAL A 136 7.98 -5.88 -0.25
CA VAL A 136 8.76 -5.62 0.97
C VAL A 136 9.19 -6.91 1.65
N LEU A 137 8.29 -7.90 1.78
CA LEU A 137 8.61 -9.13 2.50
C LEU A 137 9.71 -9.98 1.83
N PRO A 138 9.69 -10.21 0.50
CA PRO A 138 10.80 -10.91 -0.17
C PRO A 138 12.13 -10.17 -0.01
N ILE A 139 12.14 -8.85 -0.19
CA ILE A 139 13.36 -8.04 -0.05
C ILE A 139 13.89 -8.15 1.39
N ALA A 140 13.02 -8.04 2.39
CA ALA A 140 13.42 -8.20 3.79
C ALA A 140 14.00 -9.59 4.08
N THR A 141 13.47 -10.66 3.44
CA THR A 141 14.00 -12.02 3.57
C THR A 141 15.32 -12.24 2.84
N TRP A 142 15.57 -11.53 1.74
CA TRP A 142 16.88 -11.59 1.05
C TRP A 142 17.95 -10.80 1.79
N LEU A 143 17.57 -9.77 2.50
CA LEU A 143 18.46 -8.92 3.27
C LEU A 143 18.63 -9.38 4.73
N THR A 144 18.29 -10.63 5.08
CA THR A 144 18.29 -11.12 6.47
C THR A 144 19.64 -10.98 7.19
N GLU A 145 20.75 -11.03 6.47
CA GLU A 145 22.09 -10.88 7.04
C GLU A 145 22.41 -9.43 7.43
N TYR A 146 21.64 -8.44 6.95
CA TYR A 146 21.87 -7.04 7.23
C TYR A 146 21.05 -6.59 8.45
N LYS A 147 21.68 -5.87 9.36
CA LYS A 147 21.06 -5.32 10.58
C LYS A 147 19.82 -4.45 10.27
N PHE A 148 19.82 -3.76 9.15
CA PHE A 148 18.77 -2.83 8.73
C PHE A 148 17.89 -3.38 7.59
N ASN A 149 17.80 -4.71 7.47
CA ASN A 149 17.05 -5.37 6.40
C ASN A 149 15.62 -4.84 6.23
N TRP A 150 14.89 -4.71 7.35
CA TRP A 150 13.51 -4.21 7.34
C TRP A 150 13.42 -2.75 6.92
N LEU A 151 14.33 -1.90 7.41
CA LEU A 151 14.40 -0.49 7.02
C LEU A 151 14.60 -0.36 5.51
N LEU A 152 15.61 -1.05 4.97
CA LEU A 152 15.93 -1.00 3.54
C LEU A 152 14.78 -1.54 2.69
N ALA A 153 14.22 -2.70 3.04
CA ALA A 153 13.09 -3.28 2.33
C ALA A 153 11.87 -2.33 2.31
N ASN A 154 11.58 -1.69 3.45
CA ASN A 154 10.47 -0.77 3.57
C ASN A 154 10.70 0.52 2.79
N LEU A 155 11.92 1.09 2.81
CA LEU A 155 12.26 2.26 2.00
C LEU A 155 12.13 1.97 0.50
N ILE A 156 12.60 0.79 0.04
CA ILE A 156 12.39 0.36 -1.36
C ILE A 156 10.90 0.24 -1.67
N GLY A 157 10.11 -0.34 -0.78
CA GLY A 157 8.65 -0.42 -0.92
C GLY A 157 8.00 0.96 -1.04
N CYS A 158 8.42 1.93 -0.21
CA CYS A 158 7.95 3.31 -0.27
C CYS A 158 8.29 3.99 -1.61
N LEU A 159 9.51 3.81 -2.11
CA LEU A 159 9.94 4.37 -3.40
C LEU A 159 9.16 3.76 -4.56
N ILE A 160 8.99 2.44 -4.59
CA ILE A 160 8.20 1.77 -5.63
C ILE A 160 6.74 2.25 -5.57
N PHE A 161 6.18 2.40 -4.37
CA PHE A 161 4.82 2.92 -4.18
C PHE A 161 4.70 4.37 -4.66
N ALA A 162 5.70 5.22 -4.43
CA ALA A 162 5.75 6.57 -4.99
C ALA A 162 5.76 6.54 -6.53
N LEU A 163 6.56 5.66 -7.14
CA LEU A 163 6.69 5.56 -8.60
C LEU A 163 5.39 5.16 -9.29
N ILE A 164 4.63 4.21 -8.74
CA ILE A 164 3.34 3.80 -9.33
C ILE A 164 2.26 4.88 -9.24
N HIS A 165 2.44 5.88 -8.38
CA HIS A 165 1.54 7.02 -8.23
C HIS A 165 1.87 8.20 -9.17
N LEU A 166 2.96 8.13 -9.95
CA LEU A 166 3.37 9.22 -10.85
C LEU A 166 2.27 9.61 -11.85
N GLU A 167 1.62 8.65 -12.49
CA GLU A 167 0.52 8.93 -13.42
C GLU A 167 -0.70 9.54 -12.71
N ILE A 168 -1.04 9.03 -11.52
CA ILE A 168 -2.19 9.48 -10.72
C ILE A 168 -2.04 10.96 -10.35
N TYR A 169 -0.84 11.36 -9.94
CA TYR A 169 -0.51 12.73 -9.55
C TYR A 169 0.15 13.55 -10.67
N LYS A 170 -0.07 13.18 -11.95
CA LYS A 170 0.39 13.91 -13.13
C LYS A 170 1.90 14.25 -13.07
N PHE A 171 2.70 13.26 -12.64
CA PHE A 171 4.14 13.36 -12.49
C PHE A 171 4.62 14.41 -11.47
N ASN A 172 3.77 14.78 -10.52
CA ASN A 172 4.19 15.61 -9.39
C ASN A 172 5.02 14.76 -8.41
N ILE A 173 6.33 14.81 -8.57
CA ILE A 173 7.29 13.99 -7.78
C ILE A 173 7.16 14.28 -6.29
N ALA A 174 6.94 15.53 -5.89
CA ALA A 174 6.82 15.91 -4.49
C ALA A 174 5.63 15.20 -3.82
N ILE A 175 4.45 15.24 -4.45
CA ILE A 175 3.26 14.54 -3.94
C ILE A 175 3.48 13.02 -3.95
N CYS A 176 4.08 12.47 -5.00
CA CYS A 176 4.37 11.03 -5.08
C CYS A 176 5.30 10.57 -3.95
N LEU A 177 6.32 11.36 -3.60
CA LEU A 177 7.20 11.07 -2.46
C LEU A 177 6.45 11.14 -1.14
N ILE A 178 5.60 12.15 -0.93
CA ILE A 178 4.77 12.27 0.27
C ILE A 178 3.89 11.02 0.42
N VAL A 179 3.16 10.63 -0.64
CA VAL A 179 2.29 9.45 -0.68
C VAL A 179 3.10 8.16 -0.48
N GLY A 180 4.23 8.03 -1.17
CA GLY A 180 5.09 6.85 -1.04
C GLY A 180 5.63 6.67 0.38
N PHE A 181 6.15 7.71 0.99
CA PHE A 181 6.75 7.61 2.31
C PHE A 181 5.75 7.61 3.47
N SER A 182 4.49 8.09 3.27
CA SER A 182 3.43 7.91 4.26
C SER A 182 3.22 6.43 4.60
N ARG A 183 3.45 5.57 3.61
CA ARG A 183 3.32 4.13 3.69
C ARG A 183 4.31 3.45 4.65
N TYR A 184 5.41 4.11 5.00
CA TYR A 184 6.39 3.55 5.93
C TYR A 184 5.74 3.11 7.26
N GLY A 185 4.84 3.92 7.79
CA GLY A 185 4.11 3.59 9.02
C GLY A 185 3.20 2.39 8.85
N PHE A 186 2.52 2.21 7.69
CA PHE A 186 1.64 1.06 7.47
C PHE A 186 2.41 -0.25 7.51
N SER A 187 3.60 -0.29 6.90
CA SER A 187 4.48 -1.47 6.98
C SER A 187 5.03 -1.69 8.39
N MET A 188 5.25 -0.64 9.18
CA MET A 188 5.57 -0.77 10.61
C MET A 188 4.41 -1.35 11.40
N ALA A 189 3.16 -1.07 11.01
CA ALA A 189 1.98 -1.70 11.61
C ALA A 189 1.93 -3.21 11.30
N TRP A 190 2.35 -3.68 10.12
CA TRP A 190 2.48 -5.14 9.87
C TRP A 190 3.48 -5.77 10.83
N LYS A 191 4.68 -5.19 10.88
CA LYS A 191 5.77 -5.71 11.71
C LYS A 191 5.40 -5.79 13.18
N SER A 192 4.82 -4.71 13.71
CA SER A 192 4.47 -4.62 15.13
C SER A 192 3.30 -5.53 15.52
N ASN A 193 2.39 -5.83 14.60
CA ASN A 193 1.23 -6.70 14.84
C ASN A 193 1.43 -8.13 14.33
N ASP A 194 2.53 -8.41 13.63
CA ASP A 194 2.82 -9.70 13.03
C ASP A 194 1.70 -10.19 12.08
N THR A 195 1.07 -9.23 11.37
CA THR A 195 0.01 -9.48 10.39
C THR A 195 -0.21 -8.28 9.47
N LEU A 196 -0.51 -8.52 8.20
CA LEU A 196 -0.84 -7.48 7.21
C LEU A 196 -2.11 -6.70 7.56
N ARG A 197 -3.02 -7.29 8.37
CA ARG A 197 -4.22 -6.57 8.85
C ARG A 197 -3.85 -5.31 9.62
N GLY A 198 -2.70 -5.28 10.30
CA GLY A 198 -2.23 -4.06 10.97
C GLY A 198 -2.03 -2.91 10.02
N GLY A 199 -1.42 -3.15 8.86
CA GLY A 199 -1.23 -2.14 7.81
C GLY A 199 -2.54 -1.73 7.15
N ILE A 200 -3.41 -2.69 6.81
CA ILE A 200 -4.73 -2.41 6.24
C ILE A 200 -5.51 -1.45 7.14
N TYR A 201 -5.57 -1.71 8.44
CA TYR A 201 -6.25 -0.80 9.38
C TYR A 201 -5.53 0.54 9.58
N ALA A 202 -4.19 0.55 9.57
CA ALA A 202 -3.44 1.79 9.64
C ALA A 202 -3.68 2.67 8.40
N HIS A 203 -3.73 2.05 7.21
CA HIS A 203 -4.00 2.75 5.96
C HIS A 203 -5.44 3.28 5.89
N LEU A 204 -6.41 2.52 6.41
CA LEU A 204 -7.81 2.97 6.51
C LEU A 204 -8.01 4.17 7.44
N LEU A 205 -7.20 4.28 8.50
CA LEU A 205 -7.29 5.35 9.48
C LEU A 205 -6.49 6.60 9.08
N TYR A 206 -5.56 6.44 8.18
CA TYR A 206 -4.75 7.52 7.62
C TYR A 206 -5.51 8.29 6.54
#